data_1ecb15283d6bb2be421a6f8f7c1056ac
#
_entry.id   1ecb15283d6bb2be421a6f8f7c1056ac
#
_cell.length_a   1.000
_cell.length_b   1.000
_cell.length_c   1.000
_cell.angle_alpha   90.00
_cell.angle_beta   90.00
_cell.angle_gamma   90.00
#
_symmetry.space_group_name_H-M   'P 1'
#
loop_
_entity.id
_entity.type
_entity.pdbx_description
1 polymer ?
#
loop_
_entity_poly.entity_id
_entity_poly.type
_entity_poly.pdbx_seq_one_letter_code
_entity_poly.pdbx_strand_id
1 'polypeptide(L)'
;MSHSAIKSERIGNVLCITVDDGRANAFSTSLLVALSQELAEAEADSEIGSVVLAGNQKAFFAGFDLDVINSGDPKAITEMTTAGGAFIRQVYGASVPVVAASTGHAVAAGALLLCGCDYRVGVD
;
A
#
# COMPACT_ATOMS: atom_id res chain seq x y z
N MET A 1 -15.31 -4.52 -1.28
CA MET A 1 -15.57 -3.58 -0.18
C MET A 1 -14.48 -2.52 -0.14
N SER A 2 -14.83 -1.26 -0.13
CA SER A 2 -13.86 -0.17 -0.16
C SER A 2 -13.45 0.25 1.26
N HIS A 3 -12.20 0.67 1.41
CA HIS A 3 -11.67 1.27 2.63
C HIS A 3 -11.69 2.79 2.46
N SER A 4 -12.05 3.54 3.50
CA SER A 4 -12.21 5.00 3.43
C SER A 4 -10.92 5.75 3.06
N ALA A 5 -9.75 5.19 3.37
CA ALA A 5 -8.46 5.78 3.03
C ALA A 5 -8.02 5.48 1.60
N ILE A 6 -8.69 4.58 0.89
CA ILE A 6 -8.30 4.16 -0.45
C ILE A 6 -9.20 4.80 -1.50
N LYS A 7 -8.59 5.39 -2.51
CA LYS A 7 -9.29 5.86 -3.69
C LYS A 7 -8.65 5.21 -4.91
N SER A 8 -9.45 4.50 -5.68
CA SER A 8 -8.98 3.85 -6.90
C SER A 8 -9.57 4.53 -8.13
N GLU A 9 -8.74 4.82 -9.09
CA GLU A 9 -9.13 5.45 -10.34
C GLU A 9 -8.47 4.71 -11.50
N ARG A 10 -9.23 4.50 -12.54
CA ARG A 10 -8.76 3.82 -13.72
C ARG A 10 -8.48 4.82 -14.82
N ILE A 11 -7.26 4.83 -15.33
CA ILE A 11 -6.83 5.71 -16.44
C ILE A 11 -6.30 4.79 -17.55
N GLY A 12 -7.13 4.57 -18.57
CA GLY A 12 -6.80 3.60 -19.60
C GLY A 12 -6.68 2.19 -19.00
N ASN A 13 -5.52 1.57 -19.17
CA ASN A 13 -5.22 0.26 -18.60
C ASN A 13 -4.39 0.35 -17.30
N VAL A 14 -4.31 1.52 -16.69
CA VAL A 14 -3.59 1.75 -15.43
C VAL A 14 -4.59 1.91 -14.30
N LEU A 15 -4.43 1.14 -13.24
CA LEU A 15 -5.18 1.34 -12.00
C LEU A 15 -4.34 2.18 -11.05
N CYS A 16 -4.83 3.37 -10.72
CA CYS A 16 -4.19 4.25 -9.75
C CYS A 16 -4.86 4.08 -8.39
N ILE A 17 -4.11 3.57 -7.43
CA ILE A 17 -4.56 3.40 -6.04
C ILE A 17 -3.89 4.48 -5.21
N THR A 18 -4.67 5.40 -4.68
CA THR A 18 -4.19 6.46 -3.81
C THR A 18 -4.63 6.20 -2.39
N VAL A 19 -3.70 6.29 -1.46
CA VAL A 19 -3.97 6.12 -0.03
C VAL A 19 -3.79 7.45 0.69
N ASP A 20 -4.83 7.85 1.41
CA ASP A 20 -4.80 9.04 2.25
C ASP A 20 -5.65 8.78 3.49
N ASP A 21 -4.99 8.56 4.62
CA ASP A 21 -5.66 8.36 5.90
C ASP A 21 -5.86 9.66 6.68
N GLY A 22 -5.55 10.80 6.06
CA GLY A 22 -5.59 12.11 6.69
C GLY A 22 -4.37 12.43 7.55
N ARG A 23 -3.42 11.52 7.63
CA ARG A 23 -2.17 11.62 8.39
C ARG A 23 -0.99 11.18 7.52
N ALA A 24 -0.08 10.40 8.08
CA ALA A 24 1.13 9.96 7.40
C ALA A 24 1.01 8.58 6.73
N ASN A 25 -0.18 8.07 6.54
CA ASN A 25 -0.46 6.77 5.92
C ASN A 25 0.19 5.61 6.69
N ALA A 26 -0.37 5.33 7.85
CA ALA A 26 0.04 4.18 8.64
C ALA A 26 -0.61 2.89 8.14
N PHE A 27 0.16 1.80 8.12
CA PHE A 27 -0.36 0.48 7.81
C PHE A 27 -1.12 -0.09 9.01
N SER A 28 -2.43 -0.09 8.92
CA SER A 28 -3.30 -0.88 9.80
C SER A 28 -3.65 -2.20 9.14
N THR A 29 -4.11 -3.17 9.92
CA THR A 29 -4.54 -4.46 9.37
C THR A 29 -5.66 -4.28 8.34
N SER A 30 -6.64 -3.43 8.62
CA SER A 30 -7.77 -3.19 7.70
C SER A 30 -7.32 -2.55 6.39
N LEU A 31 -6.39 -1.60 6.45
CA LEU A 31 -5.85 -0.97 5.25
C LEU A 31 -5.05 -1.97 4.41
N LEU A 32 -4.21 -2.78 5.05
CA LEU A 32 -3.41 -3.79 4.36
C LEU A 32 -4.28 -4.84 3.68
N VAL A 33 -5.33 -5.31 4.34
CA VAL A 33 -6.29 -6.24 3.74
C VAL A 33 -6.97 -5.63 2.53
N ALA A 34 -7.40 -4.38 2.65
CA ALA A 34 -8.05 -3.67 1.54
C ALA A 34 -7.11 -3.45 0.36
N LEU A 35 -5.85 -3.07 0.61
CA LEU A 35 -4.84 -2.91 -0.44
C LEU A 35 -4.54 -4.25 -1.13
N SER A 36 -4.44 -5.32 -0.36
CA SER A 36 -4.23 -6.66 -0.90
C SER A 36 -5.35 -7.09 -1.83
N GLN A 37 -6.60 -6.78 -1.46
CA GLN A 37 -7.76 -7.06 -2.30
C GLN A 37 -7.76 -6.23 -3.59
N GLU A 38 -7.45 -4.94 -3.50
CA GLU A 38 -7.34 -4.07 -4.67
C GLU A 38 -6.31 -4.60 -5.68
N LEU A 39 -5.15 -5.01 -5.18
CA LEU A 39 -4.10 -5.55 -6.04
C LEU A 39 -4.52 -6.89 -6.67
N ALA A 40 -5.13 -7.78 -5.89
CA ALA A 40 -5.62 -9.06 -6.41
C ALA A 40 -6.67 -8.88 -7.50
N GLU A 41 -7.59 -7.94 -7.31
CA GLU A 41 -8.59 -7.60 -8.33
C GLU A 41 -7.95 -7.05 -9.60
N ALA A 42 -6.93 -6.21 -9.47
CA ALA A 42 -6.19 -5.69 -10.60
C ALA A 42 -5.49 -6.80 -11.38
N GLU A 43 -4.86 -7.74 -10.67
CA GLU A 43 -4.20 -8.87 -11.31
C GLU A 43 -5.18 -9.81 -12.03
N ALA A 44 -6.41 -9.92 -11.54
CA ALA A 44 -7.45 -10.75 -12.15
C ALA A 44 -8.15 -10.06 -13.32
N ASP A 45 -7.99 -8.76 -13.49
CA ASP A 45 -8.63 -7.98 -14.56
C ASP A 45 -7.71 -7.89 -15.78
N SER A 46 -8.08 -8.58 -16.84
CA SER A 46 -7.28 -8.61 -18.07
C SER A 46 -7.11 -7.24 -18.76
N GLU A 47 -7.93 -6.25 -18.40
CA GLU A 47 -7.83 -4.90 -18.95
C GLU A 47 -6.89 -4.01 -18.16
N ILE A 48 -6.43 -4.44 -16.98
CA ILE A 48 -5.42 -3.73 -16.19
C ILE A 48 -4.04 -4.25 -16.58
N GLY A 49 -3.20 -3.35 -17.08
CA GLY A 49 -1.83 -3.68 -17.46
C GLY A 49 -0.78 -3.27 -16.43
N SER A 50 -1.12 -2.33 -15.54
CA SER A 50 -0.21 -1.88 -14.49
C SER A 50 -0.97 -1.20 -13.36
N VAL A 51 -0.31 -1.08 -12.21
CA VAL A 51 -0.85 -0.45 -11.02
C VAL A 51 0.09 0.66 -10.57
N VAL A 52 -0.45 1.82 -10.26
CA VAL A 52 0.28 2.90 -9.58
C VAL A 52 -0.23 2.98 -8.15
N LEU A 53 0.68 2.92 -7.21
CA LEU A 53 0.38 3.05 -5.79
C LEU A 53 0.94 4.38 -5.30
N ALA A 54 0.07 5.27 -4.86
CA ALA A 54 0.42 6.62 -4.42
C ALA A 54 -0.01 6.87 -2.98
N GLY A 55 0.70 7.75 -2.31
CA GLY A 55 0.32 8.24 -0.99
C GLY A 55 -0.33 9.61 -1.04
N ASN A 56 -0.28 10.33 0.07
CA ASN A 56 -0.73 11.71 0.18
C ASN A 56 0.46 12.68 0.15
N GLN A 57 0.21 13.96 0.37
CA GLN A 57 1.26 14.99 0.30
C GLN A 57 2.32 14.85 1.40
N LYS A 58 2.01 14.22 2.53
CA LYS A 58 2.93 14.06 3.65
C LYS A 58 3.80 12.84 3.50
N ALA A 59 3.21 11.75 3.04
CA ALA A 59 3.89 10.46 3.03
C ALA A 59 3.38 9.54 1.93
N PHE A 60 4.26 8.72 1.44
CA PHE A 60 3.89 7.50 0.73
C PHE A 60 3.26 6.55 1.76
N PHE A 61 4.07 6.02 2.67
CA PHE A 61 3.60 5.30 3.86
C PHE A 61 4.63 5.49 4.98
N ALA A 62 4.15 5.66 6.22
CA ALA A 62 5.00 5.92 7.38
C ALA A 62 5.32 4.65 8.19
N GLY A 63 4.88 3.48 7.73
CA GLY A 63 5.09 2.23 8.42
C GLY A 63 3.86 1.77 9.20
N PHE A 64 4.05 0.82 10.11
CA PHE A 64 2.95 0.23 10.86
C PHE A 64 2.31 1.23 11.83
N ASP A 65 1.02 1.04 12.06
CA ASP A 65 0.24 1.85 12.98
C ASP A 65 0.83 1.77 14.39
N LEU A 66 1.35 2.90 14.88
CA LEU A 66 2.00 2.96 16.20
C LEU A 66 1.02 2.74 17.34
N ASP A 67 -0.26 3.06 17.18
CA ASP A 67 -1.26 2.79 18.22
C ASP A 67 -1.39 1.29 18.46
N VAL A 68 -1.32 0.50 17.40
CA VAL A 68 -1.34 -0.97 17.52
C VAL A 68 -0.03 -1.47 18.14
N ILE A 69 1.11 -0.96 17.69
CA ILE A 69 2.42 -1.34 18.26
C ILE A 69 2.46 -1.02 19.75
N ASN A 70 2.00 0.16 20.14
CA ASN A 70 2.02 0.64 21.52
C ASN A 70 0.93 0.03 22.40
N SER A 71 -0.05 -0.65 21.82
CA SER A 71 -1.13 -1.31 22.58
C SER A 71 -0.61 -2.46 23.46
N GLY A 72 0.52 -3.05 23.08
CA GLY A 72 1.07 -4.21 23.77
C GLY A 72 0.27 -5.48 23.56
N ASP A 73 -0.68 -5.51 22.62
CA ASP A 73 -1.45 -6.70 22.28
C ASP A 73 -0.69 -7.54 21.25
N PRO A 74 -0.08 -8.68 21.67
CA PRO A 74 0.73 -9.48 20.75
C PRO A 74 -0.05 -10.00 19.55
N LYS A 75 -1.33 -10.32 19.73
CA LYS A 75 -2.16 -10.84 18.66
C LYS A 75 -2.41 -9.78 17.58
N ALA A 76 -2.79 -8.58 18.00
CA ALA A 76 -3.03 -7.47 17.07
C ALA A 76 -1.75 -7.07 16.33
N ILE A 77 -0.62 -7.01 17.03
CA ILE A 77 0.69 -6.72 16.43
C ILE A 77 1.06 -7.79 15.41
N THR A 78 0.90 -9.06 15.74
CA THR A 78 1.22 -10.18 14.84
C THR A 78 0.35 -10.17 13.60
N GLU A 79 -0.95 -9.94 13.76
CA GLU A 79 -1.88 -9.84 12.61
C GLU A 79 -1.46 -8.72 11.66
N MET A 80 -1.14 -7.56 12.20
CA MET A 80 -0.74 -6.39 11.41
C MET A 80 0.59 -6.61 10.68
N THR A 81 1.61 -7.08 11.37
CA THR A 81 2.93 -7.29 10.78
C THR A 81 2.92 -8.44 9.76
N THR A 82 2.15 -9.47 10.01
CA THR A 82 1.95 -10.57 9.05
C THR A 82 1.25 -10.07 7.78
N ALA A 83 0.18 -9.28 7.94
CA ALA A 83 -0.51 -8.68 6.80
C ALA A 83 0.40 -7.75 5.99
N GLY A 84 1.24 -6.99 6.67
CA GLY A 84 2.21 -6.09 6.03
C GLY A 84 3.25 -6.84 5.21
N GLY A 85 3.85 -7.86 5.78
CA GLY A 85 4.80 -8.70 5.07
C GLY A 85 4.17 -9.41 3.87
N ALA A 86 2.94 -9.89 4.04
CA ALA A 86 2.21 -10.54 2.95
C ALA A 86 1.90 -9.57 1.81
N PHE A 87 1.52 -8.34 2.13
CA PHE A 87 1.24 -7.34 1.09
C PHE A 87 2.50 -6.93 0.34
N ILE A 88 3.62 -6.69 1.03
CA ILE A 88 4.89 -6.36 0.39
C ILE A 88 5.33 -7.50 -0.55
N ARG A 89 5.19 -8.74 -0.10
CA ARG A 89 5.51 -9.91 -0.93
C ARG A 89 4.57 -10.01 -2.14
N GLN A 90 3.29 -9.71 -1.96
CA GLN A 90 2.31 -9.70 -3.05
C GLN A 90 2.68 -8.66 -4.11
N VAL A 91 3.08 -7.47 -3.71
CA VAL A 91 3.55 -6.41 -4.62
C VAL A 91 4.79 -6.86 -5.39
N TYR A 92 5.76 -7.40 -4.69
CA TYR A 92 7.01 -7.88 -5.31
C TYR A 92 6.75 -8.98 -6.34
N GLY A 93 5.82 -9.90 -6.06
CA GLY A 93 5.49 -11.02 -6.93
C GLY A 93 4.30 -10.77 -7.86
N ALA A 94 3.81 -9.54 -7.95
CA ALA A 94 2.62 -9.25 -8.74
C ALA A 94 2.80 -9.57 -10.22
N SER A 95 1.74 -10.04 -10.86
CA SER A 95 1.73 -10.38 -12.28
C SER A 95 1.64 -9.17 -13.21
N VAL A 96 1.39 -7.98 -12.66
CA VAL A 96 1.41 -6.71 -13.37
C VAL A 96 2.45 -5.80 -12.74
N PRO A 97 3.08 -4.88 -13.50
CA PRO A 97 3.98 -3.89 -12.92
C PRO A 97 3.29 -3.04 -11.87
N VAL A 98 3.96 -2.84 -10.74
CA VAL A 98 3.51 -1.94 -9.68
C VAL A 98 4.51 -0.79 -9.56
N VAL A 99 4.03 0.42 -9.81
CA VAL A 99 4.82 1.65 -9.74
C VAL A 99 4.48 2.36 -8.44
N ALA A 100 5.50 2.67 -7.65
CA ALA A 100 5.32 3.51 -6.46
C ALA A 100 5.46 4.98 -6.86
N ALA A 101 4.40 5.75 -6.66
CA ALA A 101 4.45 7.21 -6.70
C ALA A 101 4.66 7.70 -5.26
N SER A 102 5.93 7.86 -4.88
CA SER A 102 6.30 8.27 -3.52
C SER A 102 6.10 9.77 -3.37
N THR A 103 4.89 10.13 -3.00
CA THR A 103 4.40 11.51 -2.92
C THR A 103 4.96 12.27 -1.71
N GLY A 104 5.66 11.59 -0.83
CA GLY A 104 6.25 12.14 0.38
C GLY A 104 7.13 11.09 1.06
N HIS A 105 7.20 11.14 2.39
CA HIS A 105 8.06 10.24 3.15
C HIS A 105 7.68 8.77 3.00
N ALA A 106 8.68 7.91 2.89
CA ALA A 106 8.52 6.47 2.93
C ALA A 106 9.43 5.94 4.05
N VAL A 107 8.83 5.52 5.15
CA VAL A 107 9.54 5.21 6.41
C VAL A 107 9.20 3.79 6.85
N ALA A 108 10.17 3.09 7.38
CA ALA A 108 10.02 1.74 7.94
C ALA A 108 9.39 0.78 6.93
N ALA A 109 8.24 0.17 7.24
CA ALA A 109 7.55 -0.72 6.31
C ALA A 109 7.16 -0.02 4.99
N GLY A 110 6.96 1.31 5.01
CA GLY A 110 6.74 2.10 3.80
C GLY A 110 7.96 2.09 2.88
N ALA A 111 9.16 2.18 3.44
CA ALA A 111 10.39 2.06 2.67
C ALA A 111 10.59 0.64 2.12
N LEU A 112 10.22 -0.37 2.88
CA LEU A 112 10.27 -1.76 2.43
C LEU A 112 9.31 -1.99 1.25
N LEU A 113 8.13 -1.38 1.30
CA LEU A 113 7.17 -1.44 0.20
C LEU A 113 7.74 -0.81 -1.07
N LEU A 114 8.43 0.33 -0.95
CA LEU A 114 9.13 0.93 -2.09
C LEU A 114 10.08 -0.05 -2.75
N CYS A 115 10.85 -0.79 -1.94
CA CYS A 115 11.79 -1.78 -2.46
C CYS A 115 11.10 -2.92 -3.18
N GLY A 116 9.86 -3.23 -2.82
CA GLY A 116 9.07 -4.28 -3.46
C GLY A 116 8.44 -3.88 -4.79
N CYS A 117 8.33 -2.60 -5.08
CA CYS A 117 7.74 -2.11 -6.32
C CYS A 117 8.71 -2.25 -7.50
N ASP A 118 8.16 -2.33 -8.70
CA ASP A 118 8.96 -2.51 -9.93
C ASP A 118 9.63 -1.21 -10.37
N TYR A 119 8.99 -0.09 -10.13
CA TYR A 119 9.51 1.22 -10.46
C TYR A 119 9.09 2.24 -9.40
N ARG A 120 9.95 3.22 -9.14
CA ARG A 120 9.74 4.23 -8.10
C ARG A 120 9.92 5.62 -8.66
N VAL A 121 8.95 6.49 -8.39
CA VAL A 121 9.01 7.91 -8.69
C VAL A 121 8.91 8.65 -7.37
N GLY A 122 9.86 9.52 -7.10
CA GLY A 122 9.88 10.28 -5.86
C GLY A 122 9.67 11.77 -6.11
N VAL A 123 9.60 12.51 -5.00
CA VAL A 123 9.58 13.98 -5.00
C VAL A 123 10.92 14.48 -4.47
N ASP A 124 11.28 15.70 -4.87
CA ASP A 124 12.49 16.38 -4.39
C ASP A 124 12.32 16.91 -2.96
#